data_735033a01c6b967f908306d414f8f7ef
#
_entry.id   735033a01c6b967f908306d414f8f7ef
#
_cell.length_a   1.000
_cell.length_b   1.000
_cell.length_c   1.000
_cell.angle_alpha   90.00
_cell.angle_beta   90.00
_cell.angle_gamma   90.00
#
_symmetry.space_group_name_H-M   'P 1'
#
loop_
_entity.id
_entity.type
_entity.pdbx_description
1 polymer ?
#
loop_
_entity_poly.entity_id
_entity_poly.type
_entity_poly.pdbx_seq_one_letter_code
_entity_poly.pdbx_strand_id
1 'polypeptide(L)'
;QELPLLFPNEPDVKLVQDAMWDPFEYFIARHKDGLLKTDFKTALGKVSYHIPCHGRVQNIGKKTEEMFKLVGSKVEVTLNTVERCSGHAGTYGVKTPYHPVAMKIGKPVFRAMAKDEPDFISSDCALAGHHIAQGMQQAGTPAKALQHPLSLMRRAYGLE
;
A
#
# COMPACT_ATOMS: atom_id res chain seq x y z
N GLN A 1 16.51 -1.21 -9.03
CA GLN A 1 16.56 -0.05 -9.97
C GLN A 1 17.97 0.51 -10.11
N GLU A 2 18.81 0.46 -9.08
CA GLU A 2 20.16 1.08 -9.10
C GLU A 2 21.20 0.17 -9.77
N LEU A 3 21.15 -1.16 -9.56
CA LEU A 3 22.13 -2.09 -10.12
C LEU A 3 22.29 -1.97 -11.65
N PRO A 4 21.22 -1.87 -12.47
CA PRO A 4 21.37 -1.68 -13.91
C PRO A 4 22.02 -0.35 -14.30
N LEU A 5 21.93 0.68 -13.44
CA LEU A 5 22.61 1.96 -13.67
C LEU A 5 24.11 1.88 -13.34
N LEU A 6 24.47 1.08 -12.32
CA LEU A 6 25.86 0.87 -11.92
C LEU A 6 26.59 -0.13 -12.83
N PHE A 7 25.87 -1.12 -13.35
CA PHE A 7 26.39 -2.22 -14.17
C PHE A 7 25.53 -2.43 -15.42
N PRO A 8 25.52 -1.46 -16.36
CA PRO A 8 24.56 -1.47 -17.47
C PRO A 8 24.78 -2.60 -18.50
N ASN A 9 25.99 -3.17 -18.54
CA ASN A 9 26.38 -4.20 -19.50
C ASN A 9 26.53 -5.60 -18.85
N GLU A 10 26.08 -5.76 -17.60
CA GLU A 10 26.20 -7.03 -16.88
C GLU A 10 24.94 -7.89 -17.12
N PRO A 11 25.04 -9.04 -17.85
CA PRO A 11 23.90 -9.88 -18.16
C PRO A 11 23.18 -10.42 -16.93
N ASP A 12 23.91 -10.78 -15.87
CA ASP A 12 23.33 -11.30 -14.63
C ASP A 12 22.49 -10.25 -13.90
N VAL A 13 22.90 -8.98 -13.95
CA VAL A 13 22.11 -7.86 -13.42
C VAL A 13 20.80 -7.73 -14.16
N LYS A 14 20.81 -7.93 -15.48
CA LYS A 14 19.60 -7.92 -16.29
C LYS A 14 18.66 -9.08 -15.93
N LEU A 15 19.19 -10.29 -15.76
CA LEU A 15 18.41 -11.46 -15.36
C LEU A 15 17.74 -11.24 -13.99
N VAL A 16 18.49 -10.71 -13.01
CA VAL A 16 17.93 -10.38 -11.69
C VAL A 16 16.84 -9.31 -11.80
N GLN A 17 17.08 -8.26 -12.58
CA GLN A 17 16.08 -7.20 -12.80
C GLN A 17 14.77 -7.76 -13.36
N ASP A 18 14.85 -8.65 -14.35
CA ASP A 18 13.68 -9.25 -15.00
C ASP A 18 12.94 -10.24 -14.09
N ALA A 19 13.64 -10.81 -13.10
CA ALA A 19 13.08 -11.71 -12.11
C ALA A 19 12.50 -11.01 -10.86
N MET A 20 12.78 -9.70 -10.68
CA MET A 20 12.29 -8.94 -9.53
C MET A 20 10.89 -8.39 -9.77
N TRP A 21 9.96 -8.79 -8.91
CA TRP A 21 8.56 -8.39 -8.96
C TRP A 21 8.14 -7.72 -7.65
N ASP A 22 7.28 -6.72 -7.75
CA ASP A 22 6.46 -6.32 -6.61
C ASP A 22 5.44 -7.44 -6.30
N PRO A 23 5.14 -7.74 -5.03
CA PRO A 23 4.22 -8.82 -4.68
C PRO A 23 2.85 -8.70 -5.37
N PHE A 24 2.27 -7.51 -5.44
CA PHE A 24 0.96 -7.33 -6.06
C PHE A 24 1.04 -7.33 -7.59
N GLU A 25 2.13 -6.85 -8.16
CA GLU A 25 2.41 -7.02 -9.59
C GLU A 25 2.44 -8.51 -9.95
N TYR A 26 3.16 -9.32 -9.17
CA TYR A 26 3.23 -10.77 -9.34
C TYR A 26 1.86 -11.43 -9.21
N PHE A 27 1.07 -11.10 -8.17
CA PHE A 27 -0.27 -11.67 -8.00
C PHE A 27 -1.20 -11.34 -9.16
N ILE A 28 -1.18 -10.10 -9.66
CA ILE A 28 -2.01 -9.71 -10.80
C ILE A 28 -1.55 -10.41 -12.08
N ALA A 29 -0.24 -10.59 -12.29
CA ALA A 29 0.27 -11.39 -13.41
C ALA A 29 -0.22 -12.85 -13.30
N ARG A 30 -0.08 -13.48 -12.12
CA ARG A 30 -0.60 -14.85 -11.88
C ARG A 30 -2.11 -14.96 -12.06
N HIS A 31 -2.87 -13.92 -11.70
CA HIS A 31 -4.30 -13.89 -11.95
C HIS A 31 -4.63 -13.89 -13.44
N LYS A 32 -3.91 -13.09 -14.24
CA LYS A 32 -4.09 -13.03 -15.70
C LYS A 32 -3.77 -14.38 -16.39
N ASP A 33 -2.81 -15.11 -15.84
CA ASP A 33 -2.43 -16.45 -16.31
C ASP A 33 -3.39 -17.55 -15.82
N GLY A 34 -4.42 -17.21 -15.01
CA GLY A 34 -5.35 -18.17 -14.42
C GLY A 34 -4.75 -19.03 -13.29
N LEU A 35 -3.60 -18.62 -12.75
CA LEU A 35 -2.84 -19.36 -11.74
C LEU A 35 -3.02 -18.85 -10.32
N LEU A 36 -3.69 -17.70 -10.12
CA LEU A 36 -4.04 -17.21 -8.79
C LEU A 36 -5.38 -17.81 -8.34
N LYS A 37 -5.39 -18.45 -7.19
CA LYS A 37 -6.64 -18.85 -6.54
C LYS A 37 -7.38 -17.60 -6.07
N THR A 38 -8.67 -17.49 -6.39
CA THR A 38 -9.52 -16.35 -6.03
C THR A 38 -10.68 -16.76 -5.12
N ASP A 39 -10.48 -17.81 -4.34
CA ASP A 39 -11.44 -18.37 -3.38
C ASP A 39 -11.42 -17.61 -2.04
N PHE A 40 -11.57 -16.28 -2.13
CA PHE A 40 -11.65 -15.40 -0.96
C PHE A 40 -12.89 -15.74 -0.14
N LYS A 41 -12.73 -15.74 1.19
CA LYS A 41 -13.74 -16.22 2.15
C LYS A 41 -14.22 -15.15 3.12
N THR A 42 -13.36 -14.17 3.41
CA THR A 42 -13.59 -13.19 4.47
C THR A 42 -13.72 -11.80 3.89
N ALA A 43 -14.83 -11.12 4.18
CA ALA A 43 -15.05 -9.73 3.84
C ALA A 43 -14.01 -8.83 4.54
N LEU A 44 -13.58 -7.78 3.85
CA LEU A 44 -12.69 -6.78 4.43
C LEU A 44 -13.43 -5.52 4.90
N GLY A 45 -14.73 -5.36 4.53
CA GLY A 45 -15.48 -4.17 4.86
C GLY A 45 -14.92 -2.92 4.19
N LYS A 46 -14.81 -1.83 4.94
CA LYS A 46 -14.30 -0.55 4.44
C LYS A 46 -12.78 -0.48 4.58
N VAL A 47 -12.08 -0.39 3.46
CA VAL A 47 -10.61 -0.28 3.40
C VAL A 47 -10.21 1.07 2.83
N SER A 48 -9.47 1.88 3.59
CA SER A 48 -8.81 3.08 3.08
C SER A 48 -7.35 2.75 2.76
N TYR A 49 -7.00 2.81 1.47
CA TYR A 49 -5.68 2.41 0.98
C TYR A 49 -4.90 3.63 0.48
N HIS A 50 -3.70 3.81 1.01
CA HIS A 50 -2.75 4.85 0.59
C HIS A 50 -1.71 4.27 -0.37
N ILE A 51 -1.59 4.87 -1.56
CA ILE A 51 -0.55 4.54 -2.54
C ILE A 51 0.73 5.30 -2.16
N PRO A 52 1.81 4.62 -1.74
CA PRO A 52 3.05 5.27 -1.34
C PRO A 52 3.86 5.77 -2.55
N CYS A 53 4.81 6.68 -2.29
CA CYS A 53 5.62 7.29 -3.35
C CYS A 53 6.42 6.27 -4.15
N HIS A 54 7.02 5.26 -3.49
CA HIS A 54 7.81 4.24 -4.20
C HIS A 54 6.98 3.40 -5.16
N GLY A 55 5.72 3.07 -4.81
CA GLY A 55 4.81 2.36 -5.73
C GLY A 55 4.52 3.14 -7.01
N ARG A 56 4.51 4.48 -6.92
CA ARG A 56 4.31 5.36 -8.10
C ARG A 56 5.53 5.44 -9.00
N VAL A 57 6.74 5.51 -8.41
CA VAL A 57 7.98 5.65 -9.20
C VAL A 57 8.46 4.33 -9.82
N GLN A 58 7.94 3.20 -9.39
CA GLN A 58 8.22 1.89 -9.99
C GLN A 58 7.56 1.70 -11.36
N ASN A 59 6.57 2.52 -11.70
CA ASN A 59 5.85 2.49 -12.97
C ASN A 59 5.17 1.14 -13.30
N ILE A 60 4.78 0.39 -12.26
CA ILE A 60 4.08 -0.90 -12.38
C ILE A 60 2.55 -0.76 -12.42
N GLY A 61 2.04 0.45 -12.22
CA GLY A 61 0.61 0.73 -12.08
C GLY A 61 0.09 0.50 -10.67
N LYS A 62 -1.23 0.57 -10.48
CA LYS A 62 -1.91 0.49 -9.17
C LYS A 62 -2.23 -0.97 -8.80
N LYS A 63 -1.22 -1.83 -8.73
CA LYS A 63 -1.40 -3.28 -8.59
C LYS A 63 -2.11 -3.69 -7.30
N THR A 64 -1.79 -3.05 -6.19
CA THR A 64 -2.49 -3.29 -4.92
C THR A 64 -3.97 -2.88 -4.99
N GLU A 65 -4.28 -1.76 -5.66
CA GLU A 65 -5.69 -1.36 -5.89
C GLU A 65 -6.42 -2.37 -6.80
N GLU A 66 -5.78 -2.84 -7.88
CA GLU A 66 -6.31 -3.88 -8.76
C GLU A 66 -6.60 -5.16 -7.95
N MET A 67 -5.70 -5.53 -7.04
CA MET A 67 -5.87 -6.69 -6.18
C MET A 67 -7.05 -6.53 -5.20
N PHE A 68 -7.20 -5.38 -4.54
CA PHE A 68 -8.37 -5.13 -3.69
C PHE A 68 -9.69 -5.16 -4.48
N LYS A 69 -9.70 -4.67 -5.72
CA LYS A 69 -10.87 -4.79 -6.62
C LYS A 69 -11.17 -6.25 -6.96
N LEU A 70 -10.14 -7.07 -7.18
CA LEU A 70 -10.31 -8.50 -7.41
C LEU A 70 -10.91 -9.19 -6.18
N VAL A 71 -10.42 -8.89 -4.97
CA VAL A 71 -11.02 -9.38 -3.71
C VAL A 71 -12.47 -8.92 -3.61
N GLY A 72 -12.75 -7.64 -3.89
CA GLY A 72 -14.10 -7.06 -3.85
C GLY A 72 -15.08 -7.64 -4.88
N SER A 73 -14.59 -8.33 -5.91
CA SER A 73 -15.44 -9.07 -6.85
C SER A 73 -15.99 -10.38 -6.27
N LYS A 74 -15.47 -10.85 -5.13
CA LYS A 74 -15.80 -12.14 -4.50
C LYS A 74 -16.38 -11.98 -3.10
N VAL A 75 -15.87 -11.03 -2.32
CA VAL A 75 -16.32 -10.73 -0.95
C VAL A 75 -16.48 -9.23 -0.79
N GLU A 76 -17.21 -8.79 0.23
CA GLU A 76 -17.49 -7.38 0.46
C GLU A 76 -16.22 -6.59 0.75
N VAL A 77 -15.92 -5.61 -0.11
CA VAL A 77 -14.84 -4.60 0.07
C VAL A 77 -15.30 -3.26 -0.46
N THR A 78 -15.37 -2.26 0.40
CA THR A 78 -15.55 -0.86 0.01
C THR A 78 -14.20 -0.16 0.06
N LEU A 79 -13.63 0.15 -1.11
CA LEU A 79 -12.28 0.67 -1.24
C LEU A 79 -12.27 2.19 -1.43
N ASN A 80 -11.56 2.91 -0.56
CA ASN A 80 -11.17 4.31 -0.73
C ASN A 80 -9.67 4.36 -1.02
N THR A 81 -9.27 4.81 -2.20
CA THR A 81 -7.85 4.92 -2.60
C THR A 81 -7.38 6.36 -2.51
N VAL A 82 -6.26 6.59 -1.80
CA VAL A 82 -5.65 7.90 -1.61
C VAL A 82 -4.27 7.92 -2.22
N GLU A 83 -4.09 8.73 -3.27
CA GLU A 83 -2.82 8.91 -3.98
C GLU A 83 -2.28 10.32 -3.73
N ARG A 84 -1.55 10.49 -2.63
CA ARG A 84 -0.92 11.75 -2.25
C ARG A 84 0.25 11.49 -1.32
N CYS A 85 1.21 12.44 -1.26
CA CYS A 85 2.31 12.37 -0.30
C CYS A 85 1.79 12.38 1.15
N SER A 86 2.17 11.36 1.93
CA SER A 86 1.80 11.27 3.36
C SER A 86 2.60 12.22 4.25
N GLY A 87 3.65 12.86 3.73
CA GLY A 87 4.56 13.70 4.50
C GLY A 87 5.70 12.95 5.18
N HIS A 88 5.69 11.62 5.17
CA HIS A 88 6.71 10.81 5.85
C HIS A 88 8.11 10.98 5.24
N ALA A 89 8.24 10.96 3.90
CA ALA A 89 9.47 11.21 3.13
C ALA A 89 10.72 10.47 3.69
N GLY A 90 10.67 9.15 3.76
CA GLY A 90 11.76 8.33 4.27
C GLY A 90 12.06 8.64 5.74
N THR A 91 13.28 9.11 6.04
CA THR A 91 13.67 9.46 7.42
C THR A 91 13.22 10.84 7.88
N TYR A 92 12.70 11.67 6.98
CA TYR A 92 12.32 13.05 7.28
C TYR A 92 11.24 13.14 8.36
N GLY A 93 10.19 12.35 8.23
CA GLY A 93 9.06 12.36 9.15
C GLY A 93 9.35 11.84 10.56
N VAL A 94 10.45 11.05 10.74
CA VAL A 94 10.85 10.52 12.05
C VAL A 94 11.86 11.40 12.78
N LYS A 95 12.48 12.36 12.10
CA LYS A 95 13.42 13.29 12.72
C LYS A 95 12.67 14.37 13.47
N THR A 96 12.91 14.51 14.76
CA THR A 96 12.21 15.45 15.66
C THR A 96 12.09 16.88 15.10
N PRO A 97 13.14 17.51 14.53
CA PRO A 97 13.03 18.90 14.03
C PRO A 97 12.06 19.05 12.85
N TYR A 98 11.87 17.97 12.07
CA TYR A 98 11.05 18.00 10.84
C TYR A 98 9.66 17.40 11.01
N HIS A 99 9.44 16.68 12.11
CA HIS A 99 8.17 16.01 12.38
C HIS A 99 6.94 16.93 12.28
N PRO A 100 6.95 18.17 12.83
CA PRO A 100 5.80 19.07 12.68
C PRO A 100 5.50 19.44 11.23
N VAL A 101 6.52 19.58 10.39
CA VAL A 101 6.37 19.86 8.95
C VAL A 101 5.81 18.62 8.23
N ALA A 102 6.33 17.42 8.55
CA ALA A 102 5.83 16.16 8.03
C ALA A 102 4.33 15.98 8.32
N MET A 103 3.91 16.22 9.56
CA MET A 103 2.51 16.18 9.97
C MET A 103 1.64 17.19 9.24
N LYS A 104 2.14 18.41 9.02
CA LYS A 104 1.44 19.45 8.25
C LYS A 104 1.23 19.02 6.79
N ILE A 105 2.26 18.45 6.14
CA ILE A 105 2.19 17.94 4.76
C ILE A 105 1.21 16.78 4.67
N GLY A 106 1.23 15.86 5.65
CA GLY A 106 0.36 14.67 5.70
C GLY A 106 -1.12 14.96 5.98
N LYS A 107 -1.45 16.11 6.57
CA LYS A 107 -2.81 16.43 7.03
C LYS A 107 -3.93 16.17 6.01
N PRO A 108 -3.80 16.50 4.71
CA PRO A 108 -4.82 16.17 3.72
C PRO A 108 -5.00 14.67 3.51
N VAL A 109 -3.91 13.89 3.61
CA VAL A 109 -3.96 12.41 3.53
C VAL A 109 -4.66 11.84 4.76
N PHE A 110 -4.34 12.31 5.96
CA PHE A 110 -4.98 11.84 7.20
C PHE A 110 -6.49 12.00 7.13
N ARG A 111 -6.98 13.17 6.66
CA ARG A 111 -8.41 13.43 6.47
C ARG A 111 -9.04 12.53 5.41
N ALA A 112 -8.36 12.33 4.28
CA ALA A 112 -8.86 11.48 3.20
C ALA A 112 -8.91 10.00 3.61
N MET A 113 -7.94 9.54 4.39
CA MET A 113 -7.88 8.17 4.90
C MET A 113 -8.92 7.91 5.99
N ALA A 114 -9.33 8.93 6.76
CA ALA A 114 -10.36 8.83 7.78
C ALA A 114 -11.80 8.87 7.21
N LYS A 115 -11.95 9.17 5.92
CA LYS A 115 -13.27 9.29 5.30
C LYS A 115 -14.06 7.98 5.42
N ASP A 116 -15.37 8.10 5.72
CA ASP A 116 -16.32 7.01 5.85
C ASP A 116 -16.00 5.99 6.96
N GLU A 117 -15.14 6.37 7.93
CA GLU A 117 -14.77 5.56 9.10
C GLU A 117 -14.33 4.13 8.72
N PRO A 118 -13.19 3.96 8.01
CA PRO A 118 -12.78 2.67 7.50
C PRO A 118 -12.51 1.66 8.62
N ASP A 119 -12.77 0.39 8.34
CA ASP A 119 -12.43 -0.73 9.23
C ASP A 119 -10.91 -0.95 9.23
N PHE A 120 -10.28 -0.76 8.08
CA PHE A 120 -8.83 -0.84 7.91
C PHE A 120 -8.29 0.36 7.18
N ILE A 121 -7.16 0.90 7.65
CA ILE A 121 -6.26 1.70 6.84
C ILE A 121 -5.08 0.85 6.40
N SER A 122 -4.60 1.08 5.17
CA SER A 122 -3.57 0.25 4.56
C SER A 122 -2.60 1.08 3.71
N SER A 123 -1.36 0.65 3.63
CA SER A 123 -0.36 1.18 2.69
C SER A 123 0.73 0.12 2.45
N ASP A 124 1.26 0.03 1.23
CA ASP A 124 2.40 -0.85 0.92
C ASP A 124 3.70 -0.39 1.62
N CYS A 125 3.75 0.86 2.07
CA CYS A 125 4.82 1.37 2.92
C CYS A 125 4.38 1.36 4.38
N ALA A 126 4.91 0.44 5.18
CA ALA A 126 4.60 0.35 6.61
C ALA A 126 4.85 1.67 7.36
N LEU A 127 5.97 2.34 7.06
CA LEU A 127 6.31 3.62 7.70
C LEU A 127 5.29 4.72 7.36
N ALA A 128 4.86 4.81 6.09
CA ALA A 128 3.81 5.74 5.70
C ALA A 128 2.48 5.39 6.37
N GLY A 129 2.14 4.11 6.49
CA GLY A 129 0.96 3.64 7.21
C GLY A 129 0.95 4.08 8.68
N HIS A 130 2.07 3.88 9.39
CA HIS A 130 2.20 4.32 10.80
C HIS A 130 2.12 5.85 10.94
N HIS A 131 2.76 6.60 10.04
CA HIS A 131 2.69 8.07 10.05
C HIS A 131 1.25 8.56 9.81
N ILE A 132 0.52 7.93 8.89
CA ILE A 132 -0.90 8.23 8.65
C ILE A 132 -1.74 7.92 9.89
N ALA A 133 -1.57 6.74 10.50
CA ALA A 133 -2.29 6.37 11.72
C ALA A 133 -2.05 7.37 12.86
N GLN A 134 -0.80 7.79 13.06
CA GLN A 134 -0.44 8.82 14.05
C GLN A 134 -1.13 10.15 13.74
N GLY A 135 -1.13 10.56 12.46
CA GLY A 135 -1.77 11.81 12.05
C GLY A 135 -3.29 11.78 12.22
N MET A 136 -3.93 10.66 11.96
CA MET A 136 -5.36 10.44 12.20
C MET A 136 -5.67 10.50 13.69
N GLN A 137 -4.85 9.88 14.55
CA GLN A 137 -5.00 9.93 16.01
C GLN A 137 -4.90 11.36 16.54
N GLN A 138 -3.91 12.13 16.08
CA GLN A 138 -3.74 13.54 16.46
C GLN A 138 -4.89 14.44 15.97
N ALA A 139 -5.53 14.06 14.86
CA ALA A 139 -6.69 14.77 14.33
C ALA A 139 -8.02 14.37 14.99
N GLY A 140 -8.01 13.49 15.98
CA GLY A 140 -9.22 13.00 16.68
C GLY A 140 -10.03 11.96 15.88
N THR A 141 -9.44 11.38 14.84
CA THR A 141 -10.07 10.33 14.00
C THR A 141 -9.16 9.09 13.95
N PRO A 142 -8.94 8.40 15.08
CA PRO A 142 -8.01 7.28 15.13
C PRO A 142 -8.47 6.16 14.19
N ALA A 143 -7.50 5.52 13.52
CA ALA A 143 -7.76 4.35 12.71
C ALA A 143 -8.21 3.17 13.59
N LYS A 144 -9.24 2.43 13.18
CA LYS A 144 -9.67 1.20 13.88
C LYS A 144 -8.58 0.13 13.81
N ALA A 145 -7.99 -0.09 12.63
CA ALA A 145 -6.87 -0.99 12.45
C ALA A 145 -5.97 -0.52 11.29
N LEU A 146 -4.65 -0.63 11.50
CA LEU A 146 -3.64 -0.48 10.44
C LEU A 146 -3.15 -1.86 10.03
N GLN A 147 -3.29 -2.21 8.76
CA GLN A 147 -2.87 -3.49 8.21
C GLN A 147 -2.13 -3.30 6.88
N HIS A 148 -1.02 -4.02 6.70
CA HIS A 148 -0.35 -4.07 5.40
C HIS A 148 -1.26 -4.77 4.38
N PRO A 149 -1.25 -4.40 3.07
CA PRO A 149 -2.11 -5.04 2.07
C PRO A 149 -1.95 -6.57 1.99
N LEU A 150 -0.74 -7.12 2.18
CA LEU A 150 -0.53 -8.58 2.25
C LEU A 150 -1.25 -9.23 3.44
N SER A 151 -1.34 -8.53 4.58
CA SER A 151 -2.08 -9.02 5.74
C SER A 151 -3.58 -9.04 5.46
N LEU A 152 -4.11 -8.02 4.76
CA LEU A 152 -5.50 -8.00 4.31
C LEU A 152 -5.79 -9.09 3.27
N MET A 153 -4.83 -9.40 2.39
CA MET A 153 -4.94 -10.55 1.48
C MET A 153 -5.02 -11.87 2.24
N ARG A 154 -4.12 -12.08 3.22
CA ARG A 154 -4.15 -13.26 4.09
C ARG A 154 -5.52 -13.40 4.77
N ARG A 155 -6.05 -12.29 5.32
CA ARG A 155 -7.38 -12.24 5.92
C ARG A 155 -8.49 -12.58 4.91
N ALA A 156 -8.44 -12.02 3.70
CA ALA A 156 -9.43 -12.31 2.66
C ALA A 156 -9.49 -13.80 2.30
N TYR A 157 -8.37 -14.51 2.34
CA TYR A 157 -8.33 -15.97 2.17
C TYR A 157 -8.82 -16.76 3.41
N GLY A 158 -9.08 -16.11 4.54
CA GLY A 158 -9.44 -16.77 5.80
C GLY A 158 -8.26 -17.49 6.48
N LEU A 159 -7.05 -17.02 6.25
CA LEU A 159 -5.81 -17.54 6.84
C LEU A 159 -5.40 -16.68 8.05
N GLU A 160 -6.16 -16.70 9.12
CA GLU A 160 -5.87 -15.95 10.37
C GLU A 160 -5.01 -16.74 11.33
#